data_da50ac850afd8e8c44005bb31ca6d696
#
_entry.id   da50ac850afd8e8c44005bb31ca6d696
#
_cell.length_a   1.000
_cell.length_b   1.000
_cell.length_c   1.000
_cell.angle_alpha   90.00
_cell.angle_beta   90.00
_cell.angle_gamma   90.00
#
_symmetry.space_group_name_H-M   'P 1'
#
loop_
_entity.id
_entity.type
_entity.pdbx_description
1 polymer ?
#
loop_
_entity_poly.entity_id
_entity_poly.type
_entity_poly.pdbx_seq_one_letter_code
_entity_poly.pdbx_strand_id
1 'polypeptide(L)'
;MKKAGLAVLLLGAALCIPGCGFEEGAGASVTVIQATPTPIPTPTPEATPTPEVTPTPEPVVEQTASGVNVTKQDGTYVANADINLRADASADATWIAGVTSGTQLTSTGVCDNGWIEVSYEGQTAYVSGDYVSAVAADGAAADGTAD
;
A
#
# COMPACT_ATOMS: atom_id res chain seq x y z
N MET A 1 24.51 22.71 -13.64
CA MET A 1 25.70 21.98 -14.09
C MET A 1 25.26 20.70 -14.83
N LYS A 2 25.59 20.64 -16.10
CA LYS A 2 25.26 19.55 -17.04
C LYS A 2 26.15 18.34 -16.81
N LYS A 3 25.61 17.10 -16.92
CA LYS A 3 26.30 15.86 -17.34
C LYS A 3 25.19 14.88 -17.76
N ALA A 4 24.90 14.59 -18.95
CA ALA A 4 25.47 13.95 -20.13
C ALA A 4 26.20 12.64 -19.85
N GLY A 5 25.71 11.57 -20.42
CA GLY A 5 26.39 10.27 -20.56
C GLY A 5 25.37 9.15 -20.66
N LEU A 6 25.31 8.42 -21.59
CA LEU A 6 26.04 7.81 -22.68
C LEU A 6 25.25 6.55 -23.09
N ALA A 7 24.74 6.55 -24.29
CA ALA A 7 24.14 5.40 -24.96
C ALA A 7 25.24 4.37 -25.28
N VAL A 8 24.99 3.10 -25.01
CA VAL A 8 25.75 1.99 -25.60
C VAL A 8 24.82 1.09 -26.37
N LEU A 9 24.96 1.21 -27.67
CA LEU A 9 24.41 0.37 -28.71
C LEU A 9 25.33 -0.84 -28.87
N LEU A 10 24.85 -2.05 -28.72
CA LEU A 10 25.56 -3.26 -29.12
C LEU A 10 24.74 -4.06 -30.12
N LEU A 11 25.20 -3.96 -31.33
CA LEU A 11 24.86 -4.72 -32.52
C LEU A 11 25.51 -6.11 -32.39
N GLY A 12 24.76 -7.17 -32.48
CA GLY A 12 25.26 -8.54 -32.45
C GLY A 12 24.65 -9.36 -33.60
N ALA A 13 25.52 -9.80 -34.49
CA ALA A 13 25.31 -10.36 -35.81
C ALA A 13 24.60 -11.73 -35.83
N ALA A 14 23.84 -11.92 -36.90
CA ALA A 14 23.29 -13.16 -37.38
C ALA A 14 24.39 -14.10 -37.91
N LEU A 15 24.29 -15.38 -37.61
CA LEU A 15 25.04 -16.41 -38.32
C LEU A 15 24.05 -17.47 -38.83
N CYS A 16 23.78 -17.38 -40.14
CA CYS A 16 23.13 -18.44 -40.92
C CYS A 16 24.12 -19.51 -41.26
N ILE A 17 23.81 -20.76 -41.04
CA ILE A 17 24.48 -21.90 -41.63
C ILE A 17 23.47 -22.72 -42.40
N PRO A 18 23.60 -22.86 -43.74
CA PRO A 18 22.89 -23.84 -44.53
C PRO A 18 23.75 -25.12 -44.64
N GLY A 19 23.24 -26.23 -44.20
CA GLY A 19 23.84 -27.54 -44.44
C GLY A 19 22.89 -28.42 -45.25
N CYS A 20 23.11 -28.46 -46.55
CA CYS A 20 22.57 -29.47 -47.46
C CYS A 20 23.23 -30.83 -47.20
N GLY A 21 22.45 -31.86 -47.15
CA GLY A 21 22.92 -33.22 -47.19
C GLY A 21 21.74 -34.13 -47.59
N PHE A 22 21.57 -34.28 -48.88
CA PHE A 22 20.67 -35.23 -49.50
C PHE A 22 21.45 -36.48 -49.87
N GLU A 23 21.14 -37.64 -49.36
CA GLU A 23 21.56 -38.92 -49.94
C GLU A 23 20.39 -39.90 -50.01
N GLU A 24 20.08 -40.20 -51.26
CA GLU A 24 19.19 -41.30 -51.66
C GLU A 24 19.90 -42.61 -51.44
N GLY A 25 19.26 -43.53 -50.76
CA GLY A 25 19.73 -44.91 -50.58
C GLY A 25 18.56 -45.85 -50.39
N ALA A 26 18.23 -46.53 -51.45
CA ALA A 26 17.43 -47.73 -51.66
C ALA A 26 16.88 -48.50 -50.45
N GLY A 27 15.57 -48.70 -50.44
CA GLY A 27 14.88 -49.93 -50.26
C GLY A 27 15.12 -50.78 -48.99
N ALA A 28 14.33 -50.49 -47.97
CA ALA A 28 13.90 -51.52 -47.02
C ALA A 28 12.55 -51.08 -46.46
N SER A 29 11.51 -51.87 -46.78
CA SER A 29 10.18 -51.68 -46.16
C SER A 29 10.25 -52.07 -44.71
N VAL A 30 10.46 -51.10 -43.85
CA VAL A 30 10.25 -51.29 -42.42
C VAL A 30 8.79 -50.99 -42.14
N THR A 31 8.04 -52.00 -41.78
CA THR A 31 6.70 -51.84 -41.21
C THR A 31 6.84 -51.12 -39.89
N VAL A 32 6.65 -49.80 -39.89
CA VAL A 32 6.58 -49.00 -38.66
C VAL A 32 5.29 -49.36 -37.95
N ILE A 33 5.40 -50.15 -36.89
CA ILE A 33 4.32 -50.31 -35.94
C ILE A 33 4.18 -48.95 -35.26
N GLN A 34 3.17 -48.18 -35.66
CA GLN A 34 2.85 -46.91 -35.06
C GLN A 34 2.37 -47.20 -33.64
N ALA A 35 3.31 -47.10 -32.71
CA ALA A 35 2.96 -47.09 -31.29
C ALA A 35 2.10 -45.84 -31.05
N THR A 36 0.85 -46.05 -30.75
CA THR A 36 -0.07 -44.99 -30.30
C THR A 36 0.57 -44.36 -29.06
N PRO A 37 0.89 -43.05 -29.05
CA PRO A 37 1.43 -42.41 -27.84
C PRO A 37 0.39 -42.52 -26.73
N THR A 38 0.76 -43.24 -25.67
CA THR A 38 -0.02 -43.24 -24.44
C THR A 38 -0.09 -41.79 -23.96
N PRO A 39 -1.29 -41.23 -23.69
CA PRO A 39 -1.40 -39.87 -23.20
C PRO A 39 -0.60 -39.77 -21.91
N ILE A 40 0.40 -38.90 -21.93
CA ILE A 40 1.16 -38.50 -20.73
C ILE A 40 0.11 -37.89 -19.79
N PRO A 41 -0.01 -38.33 -18.52
CA PRO A 41 -0.91 -37.70 -17.58
C PRO A 41 -0.51 -36.23 -17.46
N THR A 42 -1.45 -35.36 -17.82
CA THR A 42 -1.29 -33.91 -17.61
C THR A 42 -1.05 -33.68 -16.10
N PRO A 43 0.03 -32.99 -15.70
CA PRO A 43 0.24 -32.70 -14.29
C PRO A 43 -0.98 -31.95 -13.76
N THR A 44 -1.60 -32.54 -12.73
CA THR A 44 -2.66 -31.87 -11.98
C THR A 44 -2.07 -30.56 -11.45
N PRO A 45 -2.71 -29.39 -11.68
CA PRO A 45 -2.19 -28.13 -11.12
C PRO A 45 -2.10 -28.30 -9.61
N GLU A 46 -0.90 -28.16 -9.10
CA GLU A 46 -0.61 -28.11 -7.68
C GLU A 46 -1.40 -26.94 -7.09
N ALA A 47 -2.16 -27.21 -6.03
CA ALA A 47 -3.01 -26.20 -5.41
C ALA A 47 -2.12 -25.00 -5.02
N THR A 48 -2.41 -23.85 -5.60
CA THR A 48 -1.77 -22.58 -5.22
C THR A 48 -1.97 -22.39 -3.70
N PRO A 49 -0.91 -22.18 -2.90
CA PRO A 49 -1.09 -21.98 -1.47
C PRO A 49 -2.04 -20.79 -1.27
N THR A 50 -3.11 -21.04 -0.53
CA THR A 50 -4.02 -19.96 -0.07
C THR A 50 -3.17 -18.97 0.70
N PRO A 51 -3.24 -17.66 0.40
CA PRO A 51 -2.50 -16.67 1.16
C PRO A 51 -2.88 -16.80 2.64
N GLU A 52 -1.88 -17.07 3.46
CA GLU A 52 -2.03 -17.09 4.92
C GLU A 52 -2.49 -15.69 5.34
N VAL A 53 -3.65 -15.61 5.97
CA VAL A 53 -4.19 -14.35 6.49
C VAL A 53 -3.20 -13.79 7.51
N THR A 54 -2.49 -12.76 7.13
CA THR A 54 -1.64 -12.01 8.05
C THR A 54 -2.54 -11.51 9.19
N PRO A 55 -2.26 -11.82 10.47
CA PRO A 55 -3.08 -11.34 11.56
C PRO A 55 -3.08 -9.81 11.51
N THR A 56 -4.28 -9.22 11.47
CA THR A 56 -4.45 -7.77 11.63
C THR A 56 -3.92 -7.42 13.02
N PRO A 57 -2.98 -6.47 13.16
CA PRO A 57 -2.47 -6.08 14.47
C PRO A 57 -3.65 -5.60 15.33
N GLU A 58 -3.70 -6.08 16.57
CA GLU A 58 -4.68 -5.61 17.53
C GLU A 58 -4.47 -4.11 17.78
N PRO A 59 -5.54 -3.31 17.90
CA PRO A 59 -5.42 -1.88 18.14
C PRO A 59 -4.74 -1.64 19.49
N VAL A 60 -3.67 -0.84 19.47
CA VAL A 60 -3.01 -0.40 20.71
C VAL A 60 -3.86 0.72 21.30
N VAL A 61 -4.32 0.54 22.54
CA VAL A 61 -5.08 1.54 23.28
C VAL A 61 -4.20 2.11 24.38
N GLU A 62 -4.01 3.42 24.36
CA GLU A 62 -3.33 4.18 25.42
C GLU A 62 -4.33 5.10 26.13
N GLN A 63 -3.94 5.70 27.24
CA GLN A 63 -4.76 6.68 27.94
C GLN A 63 -4.09 8.04 28.00
N THR A 64 -4.88 9.10 27.84
CA THR A 64 -4.44 10.47 28.06
C THR A 64 -4.24 10.73 29.56
N ALA A 65 -3.68 11.89 29.90
CA ALA A 65 -3.51 12.31 31.30
C ALA A 65 -4.85 12.44 32.05
N SER A 66 -5.93 12.79 31.34
CA SER A 66 -7.30 12.84 31.88
C SER A 66 -8.00 11.48 31.92
N GLY A 67 -7.35 10.39 31.46
CA GLY A 67 -7.90 9.04 31.49
C GLY A 67 -8.81 8.69 30.29
N VAL A 68 -8.80 9.49 29.25
CA VAL A 68 -9.52 9.20 27.99
C VAL A 68 -8.74 8.15 27.22
N ASN A 69 -9.43 7.11 26.72
CA ASN A 69 -8.77 6.10 25.91
C ASN A 69 -8.46 6.60 24.51
N VAL A 70 -7.26 6.32 24.03
CA VAL A 70 -6.78 6.63 22.69
C VAL A 70 -6.49 5.34 21.95
N THR A 71 -7.23 5.07 20.92
CA THR A 71 -6.92 3.98 19.99
C THR A 71 -5.88 4.49 18.99
N LYS A 72 -4.69 3.89 19.01
CA LYS A 72 -3.63 4.30 18.08
C LYS A 72 -4.02 3.96 16.66
N GLN A 73 -4.08 5.00 15.84
CA GLN A 73 -4.46 4.90 14.43
C GLN A 73 -3.84 6.08 13.68
N ASP A 74 -2.92 5.76 12.78
CA ASP A 74 -2.32 6.75 11.91
C ASP A 74 -3.32 7.23 10.87
N GLY A 75 -3.31 8.54 10.60
CA GLY A 75 -4.20 9.13 9.61
C GLY A 75 -3.82 10.58 9.31
N THR A 76 -4.53 11.15 8.36
CA THR A 76 -4.43 12.58 8.04
C THR A 76 -5.79 13.22 8.22
N TYR A 77 -5.84 14.34 8.89
CA TYR A 77 -7.03 15.15 9.05
C TYR A 77 -6.79 16.56 8.52
N VAL A 78 -7.86 17.21 8.08
CA VAL A 78 -7.84 18.63 7.67
C VAL A 78 -8.73 19.42 8.60
N ALA A 79 -8.24 20.56 9.07
CA ALA A 79 -9.02 21.51 9.86
C ALA A 79 -10.10 22.16 9.00
N ASN A 80 -11.37 22.07 9.42
CA ASN A 80 -12.52 22.68 8.73
C ASN A 80 -12.72 24.15 9.11
N ALA A 81 -12.11 24.58 10.22
CA ALA A 81 -12.16 25.93 10.76
C ALA A 81 -10.82 26.26 11.45
N ASP A 82 -10.70 27.48 11.95
CA ASP A 82 -9.60 27.83 12.86
C ASP A 82 -9.84 27.13 14.20
N ILE A 83 -8.90 26.29 14.61
CA ILE A 83 -9.02 25.41 15.77
C ILE A 83 -7.85 25.54 16.72
N ASN A 84 -8.06 25.14 17.96
CA ASN A 84 -7.03 25.11 18.99
C ASN A 84 -6.57 23.66 19.25
N LEU A 85 -5.25 23.47 19.23
CA LEU A 85 -4.60 22.27 19.70
C LEU A 85 -4.38 22.38 21.21
N ARG A 86 -4.62 21.26 21.91
CA ARG A 86 -4.55 21.20 23.38
C ARG A 86 -3.64 20.08 23.84
N ALA A 87 -3.17 20.20 25.07
CA ALA A 87 -2.28 19.22 25.69
C ALA A 87 -2.97 17.91 26.09
N ASP A 88 -4.29 17.85 26.07
CA ASP A 88 -5.10 16.67 26.41
C ASP A 88 -6.43 16.70 25.64
N ALA A 89 -7.11 15.57 25.61
CA ALA A 89 -8.40 15.37 24.94
C ALA A 89 -9.56 16.03 25.69
N SER A 90 -9.44 17.31 25.98
CA SER A 90 -10.43 18.11 26.73
C SER A 90 -10.40 19.59 26.32
N ALA A 91 -11.58 20.22 26.31
CA ALA A 91 -11.71 21.65 26.08
C ALA A 91 -11.09 22.52 27.19
N ASP A 92 -10.91 21.97 28.39
CA ASP A 92 -10.30 22.64 29.53
C ASP A 92 -8.78 22.43 29.60
N ALA A 93 -8.23 21.56 28.76
CA ALA A 93 -6.81 21.29 28.72
C ALA A 93 -6.00 22.51 28.25
N THR A 94 -4.74 22.55 28.63
CA THR A 94 -3.82 23.64 28.27
C THR A 94 -3.76 23.83 26.76
N TRP A 95 -3.90 25.07 26.30
CA TRP A 95 -3.73 25.43 24.90
C TRP A 95 -2.26 25.29 24.49
N ILE A 96 -2.01 24.67 23.35
CA ILE A 96 -0.69 24.50 22.75
C ILE A 96 -0.49 25.48 21.59
N ALA A 97 -1.37 25.40 20.58
CA ALA A 97 -1.26 26.19 19.37
C ALA A 97 -2.65 26.41 18.73
N GLY A 98 -2.73 27.42 17.87
CA GLY A 98 -3.87 27.60 16.95
C GLY A 98 -3.45 27.20 15.55
N VAL A 99 -4.30 26.47 14.84
CA VAL A 99 -4.14 26.15 13.43
C VAL A 99 -5.34 26.68 12.62
N THR A 100 -5.05 27.13 11.41
CA THR A 100 -6.07 27.73 10.54
C THR A 100 -6.81 26.66 9.74
N SER A 101 -8.00 27.00 9.29
CA SER A 101 -8.76 26.17 8.36
C SER A 101 -7.94 25.74 7.15
N GLY A 102 -8.08 24.49 6.72
CA GLY A 102 -7.31 23.89 5.63
C GLY A 102 -5.95 23.31 6.04
N THR A 103 -5.52 23.50 7.29
CA THR A 103 -4.26 22.90 7.78
C THR A 103 -4.40 21.40 7.89
N GLN A 104 -3.44 20.67 7.32
CA GLN A 104 -3.35 19.22 7.49
C GLN A 104 -2.64 18.86 8.80
N LEU A 105 -3.21 17.90 9.52
CA LEU A 105 -2.72 17.38 10.78
C LEU A 105 -2.48 15.88 10.65
N THR A 106 -1.33 15.41 11.09
CA THR A 106 -1.03 13.97 11.16
C THR A 106 -1.59 13.42 12.45
N SER A 107 -2.59 12.54 12.36
CA SER A 107 -3.15 11.83 13.50
C SER A 107 -2.28 10.62 13.87
N THR A 108 -2.14 10.39 15.16
CA THR A 108 -1.51 9.21 15.77
C THR A 108 -2.50 8.38 16.57
N GLY A 109 -3.74 8.88 16.75
CA GLY A 109 -4.77 8.14 17.45
C GLY A 109 -6.13 8.85 17.46
N VAL A 110 -7.15 8.09 17.80
CA VAL A 110 -8.53 8.57 17.96
C VAL A 110 -8.99 8.29 19.38
N CYS A 111 -9.50 9.31 20.05
CA CYS A 111 -10.00 9.22 21.41
C CYS A 111 -11.46 8.76 21.42
N ASP A 112 -11.85 8.00 22.45
CA ASP A 112 -13.22 7.50 22.61
C ASP A 112 -14.24 8.62 22.92
N ASN A 113 -13.79 9.80 23.29
CA ASN A 113 -14.61 10.99 23.50
C ASN A 113 -14.72 11.91 22.25
N GLY A 114 -14.27 11.43 21.08
CA GLY A 114 -14.37 12.17 19.82
C GLY A 114 -13.24 13.17 19.56
N TRP A 115 -12.22 13.22 20.42
CA TRP A 115 -10.99 13.97 20.15
C TRP A 115 -10.03 13.15 19.29
N ILE A 116 -9.16 13.85 18.57
CA ILE A 116 -8.12 13.24 17.73
C ILE A 116 -6.75 13.59 18.29
N GLU A 117 -5.94 12.56 18.51
CA GLU A 117 -4.53 12.75 18.86
C GLU A 117 -3.74 13.04 17.59
N VAL A 118 -2.96 14.09 17.60
CA VAL A 118 -2.15 14.53 16.46
C VAL A 118 -0.73 14.81 16.85
N SER A 119 0.20 14.64 15.92
CA SER A 119 1.59 15.09 16.08
C SER A 119 1.71 16.50 15.52
N TYR A 120 2.07 17.46 16.37
CA TYR A 120 2.30 18.84 16.01
C TYR A 120 3.67 19.30 16.48
N GLU A 121 4.52 19.72 15.53
CA GLU A 121 5.91 20.16 15.83
C GLU A 121 6.72 19.16 16.69
N GLY A 122 6.46 17.86 16.53
CA GLY A 122 7.17 16.81 17.25
C GLY A 122 6.65 16.54 18.67
N GLN A 123 5.54 17.14 19.05
CA GLN A 123 4.84 16.86 20.31
C GLN A 123 3.43 16.35 20.08
N THR A 124 2.92 15.60 21.05
CA THR A 124 1.52 15.15 21.04
C THR A 124 0.60 16.29 21.39
N ALA A 125 -0.43 16.49 20.60
CA ALA A 125 -1.49 17.46 20.82
C ALA A 125 -2.84 16.81 20.50
N TYR A 126 -3.90 17.43 20.98
CA TYR A 126 -5.27 16.93 20.79
C TYR A 126 -6.13 18.02 20.16
N VAL A 127 -7.03 17.58 19.27
CA VAL A 127 -7.99 18.44 18.60
C VAL A 127 -9.37 17.80 18.66
N SER A 128 -10.42 18.63 18.76
CA SER A 128 -11.79 18.11 18.69
C SER A 128 -12.11 17.60 17.27
N GLY A 129 -12.62 16.36 17.19
CA GLY A 129 -13.03 15.73 15.94
C GLY A 129 -14.15 16.48 15.20
N ASP A 130 -14.93 17.31 15.91
CA ASP A 130 -16.01 18.10 15.30
C ASP A 130 -15.51 19.16 14.29
N TYR A 131 -14.25 19.53 14.39
CA TYR A 131 -13.66 20.60 13.59
C TYR A 131 -12.59 20.10 12.61
N VAL A 132 -12.45 18.80 12.44
CA VAL A 132 -11.53 18.20 11.50
C VAL A 132 -12.21 17.13 10.67
N SER A 133 -11.76 16.94 9.43
CA SER A 133 -12.23 15.87 8.56
C SER A 133 -11.08 14.93 8.23
N ALA A 134 -11.33 13.62 8.30
CA ALA A 134 -10.38 12.63 7.84
C ALA A 134 -10.16 12.76 6.33
N VAL A 135 -8.88 12.73 5.91
CA VAL A 135 -8.50 12.62 4.50
C VAL A 135 -8.22 11.16 4.21
N ALA A 136 -8.99 10.57 3.30
CA ALA A 136 -8.69 9.21 2.84
C ALA A 136 -7.28 9.18 2.22
N ALA A 137 -6.57 8.07 2.39
CA ALA A 137 -5.20 7.91 1.89
C ALA A 137 -5.04 8.14 0.38
N ASP A 138 -6.15 8.17 -0.37
CA ASP A 138 -6.21 8.44 -1.81
C ASP A 138 -6.55 9.89 -2.18
N GLY A 139 -6.46 10.84 -1.24
CA GLY A 139 -6.68 12.27 -1.51
C GLY A 139 -8.14 12.68 -1.76
N ALA A 140 -9.11 11.82 -1.47
CA ALA A 140 -10.52 12.18 -1.51
C ALA A 140 -10.98 12.61 -0.11
N ALA A 141 -11.34 13.90 0.05
CA ALA A 141 -12.04 14.38 1.22
C ALA A 141 -13.37 13.62 1.32
N ALA A 142 -13.60 12.91 2.42
CA ALA A 142 -14.92 12.40 2.72
C ALA A 142 -15.80 13.60 3.10
N ASP A 143 -16.63 14.04 2.14
CA ASP A 143 -17.69 15.02 2.38
C ASP A 143 -18.73 14.34 3.30
N GLY A 144 -18.68 14.71 4.57
CA GLY A 144 -19.66 14.28 5.56
C GLY A 144 -20.96 15.06 5.39
N THR A 145 -21.80 14.68 4.42
CA THR A 145 -23.18 15.15 4.37
C THR A 145 -23.97 14.47 5.48
N ALA A 146 -24.14 15.17 6.59
CA ALA A 146 -25.15 14.82 7.56
C ALA A 146 -26.48 15.38 7.06
N ASP A 147 -27.44 14.48 6.81
CA ASP A 147 -28.86 14.80 6.61
C ASP A 147 -29.57 14.84 8.00
#